data_bf3adb4a4086d0e4139e94cb74eeef8e
#
_entry.id   bf3adb4a4086d0e4139e94cb74eeef8e
#
_cell.length_a   1.000
_cell.length_b   1.000
_cell.length_c   1.000
_cell.angle_alpha   90.00
_cell.angle_beta   90.00
_cell.angle_gamma   90.00
#
_symmetry.space_group_name_H-M   'P 1'
#
loop_
_entity.id
_entity.type
_entity.pdbx_description
1 polymer ?
#
loop_
_entity_poly.entity_id
_entity_poly.type
_entity_poly.pdbx_seq_one_letter_code
_entity_poly.pdbx_strand_id
1 'polypeptide(L)'
;MKKIAIVLGEPNSINSEILAKSWSKFSRNLKKKIFVIGSNKLLLDQFNRLNIRYRTNIIRDLDEKFYDTKINIMNVNLTYNYPFNVKKKILRIILKSV
;
A
#
# COMPACT_ATOMS: atom_id res chain seq x y z
N MET A 1 -6.49 5.64 17.03
CA MET A 1 -5.24 4.95 16.73
C MET A 1 -4.65 5.49 15.45
N LYS A 2 -3.39 5.90 15.49
CA LYS A 2 -2.75 6.45 14.30
C LYS A 2 -2.39 5.35 13.30
N LYS A 3 -2.75 5.54 12.04
CA LYS A 3 -2.34 4.68 10.96
C LYS A 3 -1.10 5.24 10.29
N ILE A 4 -0.29 4.38 9.74
CA ILE A 4 0.96 4.75 9.06
C ILE A 4 0.84 4.40 7.58
N ALA A 5 1.03 5.39 6.73
CA ALA A 5 0.96 5.19 5.28
C ALA A 5 2.35 4.95 4.70
N ILE A 6 2.45 3.94 3.86
CA ILE A 6 3.61 3.71 3.01
C ILE A 6 3.17 3.98 1.58
N VAL A 7 3.73 5.01 0.98
CA VAL A 7 3.41 5.37 -0.41
C VAL A 7 4.35 4.62 -1.33
N LEU A 8 3.77 3.79 -2.18
CA LEU A 8 4.53 3.19 -3.27
C LEU A 8 4.79 4.27 -4.31
N GLY A 9 6.05 4.38 -4.73
CA GLY A 9 6.43 5.36 -5.73
C GLY A 9 5.85 5.06 -7.11
N GLU A 10 6.38 5.72 -8.11
CA GLU A 10 6.00 5.46 -9.49
C GLU A 10 6.33 4.02 -9.88
N PRO A 11 5.64 3.46 -10.90
CA PRO A 11 5.81 2.05 -11.25
C PRO A 11 7.26 1.62 -11.49
N ASN A 12 8.09 2.54 -11.94
CA ASN A 12 9.51 2.25 -12.19
C ASN A 12 10.40 2.39 -10.96
N SER A 13 9.91 2.98 -9.89
CA SER A 13 10.67 3.22 -8.67
C SER A 13 10.22 2.36 -7.50
N ILE A 14 9.14 1.62 -7.67
CA ILE A 14 8.62 0.78 -6.61
C ILE A 14 9.56 -0.37 -6.34
N ASN A 15 9.88 -0.50 -5.10
CA ASN A 15 10.62 -1.66 -4.66
C ASN A 15 9.70 -2.59 -3.87
N SER A 16 8.96 -3.40 -4.59
CA SER A 16 8.05 -4.38 -4.02
C SER A 16 8.79 -5.38 -3.14
N GLU A 17 10.02 -5.69 -3.50
CA GLU A 17 10.87 -6.59 -2.73
C GLU A 17 11.22 -5.99 -1.36
N ILE A 18 11.55 -4.71 -1.32
CA ILE A 18 11.81 -4.02 -0.05
C ILE A 18 10.55 -3.98 0.81
N LEU A 19 9.40 -3.71 0.20
CA LEU A 19 8.13 -3.72 0.92
C LEU A 19 7.87 -5.10 1.54
N ALA A 20 8.06 -6.16 0.78
CA ALA A 20 7.83 -7.51 1.26
C ALA A 20 8.79 -7.88 2.40
N LYS A 21 10.06 -7.54 2.25
CA LYS A 21 11.07 -7.79 3.29
C LYS A 21 10.77 -7.01 4.57
N SER A 22 10.39 -5.75 4.42
CA SER A 22 10.02 -4.91 5.57
C SER A 22 8.78 -5.44 6.27
N TRP A 23 7.76 -5.80 5.48
CA TRP A 23 6.53 -6.34 6.02
C TRP A 23 6.76 -7.59 6.87
N SER A 24 7.63 -8.49 6.42
CA SER A 24 7.92 -9.71 7.16
C SER A 24 8.55 -9.45 8.53
N LYS A 25 9.19 -8.31 8.70
CA LYS A 25 9.86 -7.92 9.95
C LYS A 25 8.97 -7.13 10.91
N PHE A 26 7.83 -6.66 10.44
CA PHE A 26 6.92 -5.88 11.28
C PHE A 26 6.21 -6.78 12.30
N SER A 27 6.01 -6.25 13.50
CA SER A 27 5.19 -6.92 14.51
C SER A 27 3.73 -6.97 14.07
N ARG A 28 2.94 -7.85 14.68
CA ARG A 28 1.51 -7.94 14.39
C ARG A 28 0.79 -6.61 14.65
N ASN A 29 1.12 -5.96 15.74
CA ASN A 29 0.53 -4.67 16.08
C ASN A 29 0.85 -3.62 15.03
N LEU A 30 2.10 -3.60 14.55
CA LEU A 30 2.52 -2.67 13.52
C LEU A 30 1.82 -2.96 12.19
N LYS A 31 1.71 -4.23 11.81
CA LYS A 31 1.01 -4.63 10.57
C LYS A 31 -0.43 -4.15 10.53
N LYS A 32 -1.11 -4.10 11.68
CA LYS A 32 -2.48 -3.59 11.77
C LYS A 32 -2.58 -2.08 11.68
N LYS A 33 -1.48 -1.36 11.78
CA LYS A 33 -1.44 0.10 11.70
C LYS A 33 -0.92 0.61 10.37
N ILE A 34 -0.28 -0.24 9.59
CA ILE A 34 0.34 0.14 8.32
C ILE A 34 -0.59 -0.16 7.17
N PHE A 35 -0.69 0.79 6.26
CA PHE A 35 -1.33 0.58 4.98
C PHE A 35 -0.47 1.15 3.86
N VAL A 36 -0.61 0.56 2.69
CA VAL A 36 0.12 0.95 1.49
C VAL A 36 -0.81 1.75 0.61
N ILE A 37 -0.31 2.81 0.02
CA ILE A 37 -1.04 3.57 -0.99
C ILE A 37 -0.39 3.30 -2.34
N GLY A 38 -1.13 2.70 -3.25
CA GLY A 38 -0.60 2.36 -4.57
C GLY A 38 -1.55 1.46 -5.35
N SER A 39 -1.08 0.98 -6.50
CA SER A 39 -1.86 0.06 -7.34
C SER A 39 -1.76 -1.36 -6.81
N ASN A 40 -2.88 -1.89 -6.36
CA ASN A 40 -2.96 -3.27 -5.90
C ASN A 40 -2.59 -4.26 -7.01
N LYS A 41 -3.08 -4.02 -8.23
CA LYS A 41 -2.79 -4.87 -9.37
C LYS A 41 -1.29 -4.90 -9.67
N LEU A 42 -0.66 -3.73 -9.70
CA LEU A 42 0.77 -3.64 -9.97
C LEU A 42 1.59 -4.35 -8.89
N LEU A 43 1.23 -4.15 -7.63
CA LEU A 43 1.91 -4.80 -6.51
C LEU A 43 1.81 -6.32 -6.60
N LEU A 44 0.62 -6.85 -6.85
CA LEU A 44 0.42 -8.29 -7.00
C LEU A 44 1.16 -8.86 -8.20
N ASP A 45 1.19 -8.14 -9.33
CA ASP A 45 1.97 -8.55 -10.49
C ASP A 45 3.45 -8.63 -10.18
N GLN A 46 3.98 -7.65 -9.46
CA GLN A 46 5.39 -7.63 -9.06
C GLN A 46 5.70 -8.74 -8.06
N PHE A 47 4.83 -8.96 -7.09
CA PHE A 47 4.97 -10.06 -6.14
C PHE A 47 4.98 -11.40 -6.87
N ASN A 48 4.12 -11.58 -7.85
CA ASN A 48 4.06 -12.80 -8.63
C ASN A 48 5.37 -13.04 -9.39
N ARG A 49 5.93 -12.00 -10.01
CA ARG A 49 7.21 -12.09 -10.72
C ARG A 49 8.37 -12.42 -9.79
N LEU A 50 8.32 -11.93 -8.55
CA LEU A 50 9.34 -12.17 -7.54
C LEU A 50 9.10 -13.44 -6.73
N ASN A 51 8.04 -14.18 -7.07
CA ASN A 51 7.61 -15.37 -6.34
C ASN A 51 7.31 -15.10 -4.86
N ILE A 52 6.78 -13.93 -4.56
CA ILE A 52 6.34 -13.51 -3.23
C ILE A 52 4.85 -13.80 -3.11
N ARG A 53 4.44 -14.49 -2.04
CA ARG A 53 3.07 -14.98 -1.88
C ARG A 53 2.26 -14.23 -0.83
N TYR A 54 2.51 -12.96 -0.63
CA TYR A 54 1.69 -12.15 0.25
C TYR A 54 0.35 -11.82 -0.40
N ARG A 55 -0.69 -11.85 0.41
CA ARG A 55 -2.02 -11.41 0.02
C ARG A 55 -2.21 -9.96 0.41
N THR A 56 -3.15 -9.30 -0.24
CA THR A 56 -3.51 -7.93 0.06
C THR A 56 -4.94 -7.84 0.56
N ASN A 57 -5.19 -6.85 1.41
CA ASN A 57 -6.51 -6.46 1.86
C ASN A 57 -6.78 -5.06 1.37
N ILE A 58 -7.68 -4.89 0.41
CA ILE A 58 -8.00 -3.59 -0.13
C ILE A 58 -8.90 -2.85 0.85
N ILE A 59 -8.44 -1.68 1.28
CA ILE A 59 -9.22 -0.78 2.13
C ILE A 59 -9.63 0.45 1.33
N ARG A 60 -10.83 0.94 1.61
CA ARG A 60 -11.36 2.17 1.00
C ARG A 60 -11.33 3.34 1.97
N ASP A 61 -11.30 3.03 3.26
CA ASP A 61 -11.37 3.97 4.35
C ASP A 61 -10.45 3.49 5.47
N LEU A 62 -9.93 4.42 6.26
CA LEU A 62 -9.06 4.09 7.39
C LEU A 62 -9.79 3.43 8.56
N ASP A 63 -11.11 3.52 8.58
CA ASP A 63 -11.95 2.86 9.60
C ASP A 63 -12.23 1.40 9.28
N GLU A 64 -11.89 0.94 8.08
CA GLU A 64 -12.06 -0.46 7.72
C GLU A 64 -11.07 -1.34 8.47
N LYS A 65 -11.39 -2.62 8.54
CA LYS A 65 -10.57 -3.57 9.26
C LYS A 65 -9.20 -3.77 8.61
N PHE A 66 -8.16 -3.59 9.40
CA PHE A 66 -6.79 -3.90 9.01
C PHE A 66 -6.43 -5.30 9.51
N TYR A 67 -5.72 -6.04 8.68
CA TYR A 67 -5.27 -7.39 8.99
C TYR A 67 -3.77 -7.39 9.27
N ASP A 68 -3.32 -8.31 10.11
CA ASP A 68 -1.90 -8.58 10.33
C ASP A 68 -1.37 -9.70 9.43
N THR A 69 -2.26 -10.40 8.73
CA THR A 69 -1.91 -11.51 7.83
C THR A 69 -1.89 -11.11 6.36
N LYS A 70 -2.29 -9.88 6.04
CA LYS A 70 -2.37 -9.37 4.68
C LYS A 70 -1.81 -7.96 4.64
N ILE A 71 -1.24 -7.58 3.51
CA ILE A 71 -0.82 -6.19 3.28
C ILE A 71 -2.07 -5.35 3.05
N ASN A 72 -2.34 -4.43 3.95
CA ASN A 72 -3.48 -3.53 3.82
C ASN A 72 -3.11 -2.45 2.81
N ILE A 73 -3.90 -2.32 1.75
CA ILE A 73 -3.61 -1.42 0.65
C ILE A 73 -4.81 -0.57 0.29
N MET A 74 -4.57 0.72 0.19
CA MET A 74 -5.54 1.65 -0.39
C MET A 74 -5.22 1.75 -1.87
N ASN A 75 -6.11 1.16 -2.68
CA ASN A 75 -5.87 1.03 -4.11
C ASN A 75 -6.06 2.37 -4.80
N VAL A 76 -5.03 2.78 -5.51
CA VAL A 76 -5.05 3.98 -6.36
C VAL A 76 -4.76 3.54 -7.78
N ASN A 77 -5.68 3.85 -8.68
CA ASN A 77 -5.45 3.58 -10.10
C ASN A 77 -4.41 4.58 -10.64
N LEU A 78 -3.21 4.06 -10.88
CA LEU A 78 -2.15 4.84 -11.48
C LEU A 78 -2.37 4.85 -12.98
N THR A 79 -3.04 5.89 -13.46
CA THR A 79 -3.07 6.16 -14.89
C THR A 79 -1.88 7.06 -15.22
N TYR A 80 -1.00 6.57 -16.07
CA TYR A 80 0.23 7.26 -16.45
C TYR A 80 0.01 8.66 -17.04
N ASN A 81 -1.19 8.92 -17.52
CA ASN A 81 -1.52 10.16 -18.20
C ASN A 81 -1.85 11.31 -17.25
N TYR A 82 -2.00 11.03 -15.94
CA TYR A 82 -2.41 12.07 -14.98
C TYR A 82 -1.66 11.92 -13.64
N PRO A 83 -0.32 12.07 -13.62
CA PRO A 83 0.43 11.93 -12.37
C PRO A 83 0.03 12.97 -11.33
N PHE A 84 -0.49 14.11 -11.76
CA PHE A 84 -0.93 15.18 -10.88
C PHE A 84 -2.15 14.77 -10.05
N ASN A 85 -3.10 14.08 -10.66
CA ASN A 85 -4.31 13.64 -9.98
C ASN A 85 -4.02 12.55 -8.94
N VAL A 86 -3.05 11.70 -9.21
CA VAL A 86 -2.62 10.67 -8.27
C VAL A 86 -2.00 11.31 -7.03
N LYS A 87 -1.11 12.28 -7.21
CA LYS A 87 -0.49 12.99 -6.09
C LYS A 87 -1.51 13.71 -5.22
N LYS A 88 -2.49 14.37 -5.82
CA LYS A 88 -3.59 15.02 -5.08
C LYS A 88 -4.40 14.03 -4.28
N LYS A 89 -4.72 12.89 -4.87
CA LYS A 89 -5.50 11.84 -4.21
C LYS A 89 -4.76 11.25 -3.02
N ILE A 90 -3.47 11.00 -3.18
CA ILE A 90 -2.62 10.51 -2.10
C ILE A 90 -2.54 11.55 -0.98
N LEU A 91 -2.34 12.81 -1.32
CA LEU A 91 -2.26 13.89 -0.34
C LEU A 91 -3.58 14.02 0.45
N ARG A 92 -4.73 13.92 -0.20
CA ARG A 92 -6.03 13.92 0.46
C ARG A 92 -6.17 12.78 1.45
N ILE A 93 -5.72 11.60 1.08
CA ILE A 93 -5.80 10.42 1.94
C ILE A 93 -4.93 10.61 3.18
N ILE A 94 -3.71 11.11 2.99
CA ILE A 94 -2.80 11.39 4.10
C ILE A 94 -3.37 12.46 5.03
N LEU A 95 -3.93 13.52 4.47
CA LEU A 95 -4.54 14.60 5.26
C LEU A 95 -5.76 14.13 6.05
N LYS A 96 -6.56 13.22 5.50
CA LYS A 96 -7.69 12.64 6.21
C LYS A 96 -7.27 11.72 7.36
N SER A 97 -6.07 11.18 7.31
CA SER A 97 -5.57 10.28 8.35
C SER A 97 -5.00 11.03 9.56
N VAL A 98 -4.83 12.33 9.42
CA VAL A 98 -4.36 13.20 10.49
C VAL A 98 -5.56 13.77 11.26
#